data_bfa967a168131f2983c18a2a30ec8fbf
#
_entry.id   bfa967a168131f2983c18a2a30ec8fbf
#
_cell.length_a   1.000
_cell.length_b   1.000
_cell.length_c   1.000
_cell.angle_alpha   90.00
_cell.angle_beta   90.00
_cell.angle_gamma   90.00
#
_symmetry.space_group_name_H-M   'P 1'
#
loop_
_entity.id
_entity.type
_entity.pdbx_description
1 polymer ?
#
loop_
_entity_poly.entity_id
_entity_poly.type
_entity_poly.pdbx_seq_one_letter_code
_entity_poly.pdbx_strand_id
1 'polypeptide(L)'
;MLKAVDNLTDWQRIHIPHDKRKFPNPLVHDSTISLPGYQGQLRQLIVRGNGREKPAFLITNDFDMDLALLLGHYARRWRVENGIAEAVKFFHLNAISSPILLKVHFDMALTMIADTLYTMLARRLRGFEDCDAPKLHRHFIHGKATVRVSGKHVSLQFPRRAHNPILRAVDWSNLPSKLLAPAGAKLTFRFS
;
A
#
# COMPACT_ATOMS: atom_id res chain seq x y z
N MET A 1 -18.45 24.85 -12.88
CA MET A 1 -18.44 23.37 -12.80
C MET A 1 -19.25 22.83 -11.63
N LEU A 2 -19.01 23.20 -10.39
CA LEU A 2 -19.76 22.65 -9.22
C LEU A 2 -21.28 22.95 -9.28
N LYS A 3 -21.71 24.15 -9.66
CA LYS A 3 -23.14 24.52 -9.80
C LYS A 3 -23.88 23.68 -10.88
N ALA A 4 -23.17 23.21 -11.91
CA ALA A 4 -23.76 22.36 -12.94
C ALA A 4 -24.01 20.92 -12.45
N VAL A 5 -23.24 20.46 -11.46
CA VAL A 5 -23.38 19.12 -10.88
C VAL A 5 -24.62 19.01 -9.98
N ASP A 6 -25.07 20.12 -9.39
CA ASP A 6 -26.25 20.13 -8.52
C ASP A 6 -27.57 20.00 -9.28
N ASN A 7 -27.55 20.28 -10.59
CA ASN A 7 -28.72 20.17 -11.47
C ASN A 7 -28.83 18.80 -12.16
N LEU A 8 -27.90 17.88 -11.90
CA LEU A 8 -27.94 16.54 -12.49
C LEU A 8 -28.91 15.65 -11.73
N THR A 9 -29.76 14.92 -12.47
CA THR A 9 -30.84 14.08 -11.92
C THR A 9 -30.55 12.58 -11.99
N ASP A 10 -29.77 12.13 -12.96
CA ASP A 10 -29.57 10.70 -13.26
C ASP A 10 -28.44 10.09 -12.43
N TRP A 11 -28.67 10.03 -11.11
CA TRP A 11 -27.71 9.45 -10.19
C TRP A 11 -28.01 7.98 -9.93
N GLN A 12 -27.00 7.13 -10.16
CA GLN A 12 -27.05 5.71 -9.85
C GLN A 12 -26.24 5.41 -8.60
N ARG A 13 -26.79 4.59 -7.70
CA ARG A 13 -26.04 4.08 -6.55
C ARG A 13 -25.29 2.82 -6.95
N ILE A 14 -23.96 2.88 -6.94
CA ILE A 14 -23.12 1.78 -7.36
C ILE A 14 -22.48 1.14 -6.13
N HIS A 15 -22.68 -0.18 -5.97
CA HIS A 15 -21.99 -0.94 -4.95
C HIS A 15 -20.60 -1.35 -5.43
N ILE A 16 -19.55 -0.89 -4.74
CA ILE A 16 -18.18 -1.29 -5.04
C ILE A 16 -17.84 -2.46 -4.13
N PRO A 17 -17.70 -3.69 -4.68
CA PRO A 17 -17.35 -4.84 -3.85
C PRO A 17 -15.95 -4.66 -3.32
N HIS A 18 -15.83 -4.35 -2.08
CA HIS A 18 -14.66 -4.52 -1.22
C HIS A 18 -14.97 -3.97 0.17
N ASP A 19 -14.95 -4.85 1.10
CA ASP A 19 -15.43 -4.84 2.46
C ASP A 19 -14.78 -3.82 3.42
N LYS A 20 -13.63 -3.27 3.07
CA LYS A 20 -12.90 -2.32 3.94
C LYS A 20 -13.15 -0.84 3.60
N ARG A 21 -14.10 -0.54 2.73
CA ARG A 21 -14.40 0.85 2.35
C ARG A 21 -15.41 1.47 3.30
N LYS A 22 -15.04 2.62 3.85
CA LYS A 22 -15.97 3.43 4.67
C LYS A 22 -17.20 3.88 3.89
N PHE A 23 -17.10 4.02 2.56
CA PHE A 23 -18.16 4.47 1.66
C PHE A 23 -18.27 3.52 0.46
N PRO A 24 -18.91 2.35 0.64
CA PRO A 24 -18.97 1.33 -0.42
C PRO A 24 -20.00 1.61 -1.51
N ASN A 25 -20.93 2.55 -1.27
CA ASN A 25 -22.07 2.81 -2.15
C ASN A 25 -22.12 4.28 -2.60
N PRO A 26 -21.16 4.77 -3.41
CA PRO A 26 -21.21 6.12 -3.93
C PRO A 26 -22.36 6.32 -4.92
N LEU A 27 -22.78 7.57 -5.09
CA LEU A 27 -23.66 8.00 -6.18
C LEU A 27 -22.80 8.37 -7.39
N VAL A 28 -23.16 7.88 -8.55
CA VAL A 28 -22.45 8.09 -9.81
C VAL A 28 -23.41 8.62 -10.87
N HIS A 29 -23.00 9.68 -11.52
CA HIS A 29 -23.62 10.16 -12.75
C HIS A 29 -22.67 9.81 -13.91
N ASP A 30 -23.19 9.08 -14.90
CA ASP A 30 -22.44 8.61 -16.08
C ASP A 30 -22.89 9.40 -17.31
N SER A 31 -21.97 10.01 -17.99
CA SER A 31 -22.24 10.85 -19.14
C SER A 31 -21.10 10.82 -20.15
N THR A 32 -21.38 11.32 -21.35
CA THR A 32 -20.39 11.44 -22.41
C THR A 32 -20.00 12.89 -22.57
N ILE A 33 -18.70 13.15 -22.73
CA ILE A 33 -18.16 14.49 -22.94
C ILE A 33 -17.19 14.51 -24.12
N SER A 34 -17.04 15.70 -24.71
CA SER A 34 -15.96 16.00 -25.66
C SER A 34 -14.98 16.99 -25.03
N LEU A 35 -13.69 16.74 -25.19
CA LEU A 35 -12.66 17.64 -24.71
C LEU A 35 -11.99 18.37 -25.87
N PRO A 36 -11.68 19.67 -25.75
CA PRO A 36 -10.90 20.40 -26.73
C PRO A 36 -9.56 19.72 -27.01
N GLY A 37 -9.26 19.47 -28.30
CA GLY A 37 -8.02 18.82 -28.70
C GLY A 37 -8.03 17.29 -28.68
N TYR A 38 -9.11 16.66 -28.22
CA TYR A 38 -9.29 15.21 -28.28
C TYR A 38 -10.28 14.84 -29.40
N GLN A 39 -9.88 13.96 -30.31
CA GLN A 39 -10.75 13.47 -31.37
C GLN A 39 -11.57 12.29 -30.86
N GLY A 40 -12.85 12.49 -30.65
CA GLY A 40 -13.79 11.48 -30.17
C GLY A 40 -14.53 11.90 -28.88
N GLN A 41 -15.35 10.97 -28.41
CA GLN A 41 -16.10 11.12 -27.17
C GLN A 41 -15.38 10.40 -26.03
N LEU A 42 -15.53 10.91 -24.82
CA LEU A 42 -15.02 10.33 -23.59
C LEU A 42 -16.19 10.11 -22.64
N ARG A 43 -16.11 9.04 -21.88
CA ARG A 43 -17.04 8.76 -20.78
C ARG A 43 -16.60 9.54 -19.56
N GLN A 44 -17.52 10.28 -18.96
CA GLN A 44 -17.29 11.04 -17.72
C GLN A 44 -18.14 10.46 -16.61
N LEU A 45 -17.50 10.12 -15.49
CA LEU A 45 -18.17 9.74 -14.26
C LEU A 45 -18.02 10.86 -13.23
N ILE A 46 -19.13 11.29 -12.65
CA ILE A 46 -19.15 12.22 -11.52
C ILE A 46 -19.56 11.42 -10.30
N VAL A 47 -18.70 11.38 -9.27
CA VAL A 47 -18.87 10.52 -8.10
C VAL A 47 -19.10 11.35 -6.85
N ARG A 48 -20.20 11.11 -6.16
CA ARG A 48 -20.57 11.70 -4.85
C ARG A 48 -20.69 10.62 -3.78
N GLY A 49 -20.60 11.03 -2.50
CA GLY A 49 -20.79 10.10 -1.38
C GLY A 49 -19.63 9.11 -1.19
N ASN A 50 -18.45 9.46 -1.69
CA ASN A 50 -17.20 8.69 -1.55
C ASN A 50 -16.35 9.14 -0.35
N GLY A 51 -16.95 9.89 0.60
CA GLY A 51 -16.28 10.43 1.78
C GLY A 51 -15.57 11.77 1.55
N ARG A 52 -15.70 12.35 0.36
CA ARG A 52 -15.22 13.71 0.04
C ARG A 52 -16.39 14.69 0.00
N GLU A 53 -16.14 15.92 0.44
CA GLU A 53 -17.13 17.00 0.37
C GLU A 53 -17.43 17.38 -1.10
N LYS A 54 -16.40 17.40 -1.94
CA LYS A 54 -16.53 17.73 -3.37
C LYS A 54 -16.65 16.45 -4.21
N PRO A 55 -17.48 16.48 -5.27
CA PRO A 55 -17.56 15.36 -6.20
C PRO A 55 -16.22 15.11 -6.89
N ALA A 56 -15.94 13.83 -7.16
CA ALA A 56 -14.79 13.43 -7.98
C ALA A 56 -15.22 13.28 -9.44
N PHE A 57 -14.38 13.73 -10.35
CA PHE A 57 -14.57 13.60 -11.79
C PHE A 57 -13.57 12.61 -12.36
N LEU A 58 -14.07 11.60 -13.05
CA LEU A 58 -13.26 10.61 -13.76
C LEU A 58 -13.58 10.69 -15.24
N ILE A 59 -12.57 10.53 -16.06
CA ILE A 59 -12.69 10.51 -17.52
C ILE A 59 -11.99 9.26 -18.03
N THR A 60 -12.63 8.55 -18.94
CA THR A 60 -12.09 7.36 -19.58
C THR A 60 -12.54 7.28 -21.03
N ASN A 61 -11.77 6.58 -21.86
CA ASN A 61 -12.15 6.19 -23.20
C ASN A 61 -12.77 4.78 -23.27
N ASP A 62 -12.88 4.11 -22.12
CA ASP A 62 -13.47 2.79 -21.99
C ASP A 62 -14.98 2.93 -21.68
N PHE A 63 -15.81 2.66 -22.66
CA PHE A 63 -17.25 2.72 -22.55
C PHE A 63 -17.86 1.38 -22.09
N ASP A 64 -17.13 0.28 -22.28
CA ASP A 64 -17.62 -1.08 -22.06
C ASP A 64 -17.40 -1.54 -20.62
N MET A 65 -16.46 -0.92 -19.91
CA MET A 65 -16.14 -1.31 -18.53
C MET A 65 -17.31 -1.03 -17.58
N ASP A 66 -17.63 -2.04 -16.76
CA ASP A 66 -18.61 -1.91 -15.68
C ASP A 66 -18.25 -0.79 -14.69
N LEU A 67 -19.26 -0.06 -14.21
CA LEU A 67 -19.08 1.09 -13.32
C LEU A 67 -18.40 0.73 -12.00
N ALA A 68 -18.73 -0.42 -11.40
CA ALA A 68 -18.13 -0.84 -10.13
C ALA A 68 -16.66 -1.19 -10.32
N LEU A 69 -16.31 -1.85 -11.44
CA LEU A 69 -14.92 -2.14 -11.81
C LEU A 69 -14.13 -0.86 -12.06
N LEU A 70 -14.69 0.08 -12.82
CA LEU A 70 -14.04 1.35 -13.15
C LEU A 70 -13.76 2.18 -11.91
N LEU A 71 -14.74 2.30 -11.01
CA LEU A 71 -14.58 2.95 -9.72
C LEU A 71 -13.56 2.23 -8.83
N GLY A 72 -13.54 0.90 -8.89
CA GLY A 72 -12.54 0.06 -8.21
C GLY A 72 -11.12 0.32 -8.72
N HIS A 73 -10.94 0.45 -10.02
CA HIS A 73 -9.65 0.80 -10.65
C HIS A 73 -9.19 2.20 -10.25
N TYR A 74 -10.08 3.18 -10.33
CA TYR A 74 -9.77 4.55 -9.90
C TYR A 74 -9.36 4.63 -8.44
N ALA A 75 -10.04 3.92 -7.58
CA ALA A 75 -9.70 3.92 -6.16
C ALA A 75 -8.33 3.26 -5.86
N ARG A 76 -7.89 2.34 -6.72
CA ARG A 76 -6.54 1.76 -6.63
C ARG A 76 -5.43 2.73 -7.06
N ARG A 77 -5.73 3.74 -7.86
CA ARG A 77 -4.77 4.80 -8.23
C ARG A 77 -4.18 5.50 -7.00
N TRP A 78 -4.97 5.68 -5.96
CA TRP A 78 -4.50 6.28 -4.70
C TRP A 78 -3.41 5.46 -4.00
N ARG A 79 -3.30 4.17 -4.28
CA ARG A 79 -2.22 3.32 -3.75
C ARG A 79 -0.85 3.73 -4.30
N VAL A 80 -0.78 4.17 -5.55
CA VAL A 80 0.47 4.66 -6.16
C VAL A 80 0.90 5.96 -5.49
N GLU A 81 -0.03 6.89 -5.30
CA GLU A 81 0.24 8.16 -4.61
C GLU A 81 0.71 7.94 -3.16
N ASN A 82 0.07 7.00 -2.46
CA ASN A 82 0.50 6.62 -1.11
C ASN A 82 1.86 5.93 -1.10
N GLY A 83 2.14 5.04 -2.05
CA GLY A 83 3.44 4.40 -2.16
C GLY A 83 4.57 5.41 -2.43
N ILE A 84 4.34 6.38 -3.29
CA ILE A 84 5.30 7.48 -3.53
C ILE A 84 5.47 8.32 -2.25
N ALA A 85 4.37 8.66 -1.58
CA ALA A 85 4.43 9.42 -0.32
C ALA A 85 5.17 8.66 0.79
N GLU A 86 5.01 7.35 0.86
CA GLU A 86 5.72 6.46 1.78
C GLU A 86 7.21 6.37 1.43
N ALA A 87 7.55 6.21 0.15
CA ALA A 87 8.92 6.22 -0.33
C ALA A 87 9.64 7.52 0.04
N VAL A 88 8.96 8.65 -0.08
CA VAL A 88 9.51 9.96 0.28
C VAL A 88 9.59 10.14 1.81
N LYS A 89 8.51 9.86 2.55
CA LYS A 89 8.42 10.20 3.98
C LYS A 89 9.13 9.20 4.90
N PHE A 90 9.09 7.94 4.56
CA PHE A 90 9.63 6.87 5.40
C PHE A 90 10.99 6.38 4.92
N PHE A 91 11.15 6.15 3.63
CA PHE A 91 12.41 5.70 3.05
C PHE A 91 13.32 6.87 2.61
N HIS A 92 12.88 8.12 2.80
CA HIS A 92 13.65 9.33 2.50
C HIS A 92 14.16 9.41 1.04
N LEU A 93 13.35 8.93 0.09
CA LEU A 93 13.72 8.92 -1.32
C LEU A 93 14.00 10.32 -1.91
N ASN A 94 13.51 11.38 -1.27
CA ASN A 94 13.79 12.78 -1.63
C ASN A 94 15.11 13.32 -1.03
N ALA A 95 15.74 12.60 -0.12
CA ALA A 95 17.01 12.98 0.51
C ALA A 95 18.20 12.27 -0.17
N ILE A 96 18.26 12.40 -1.50
CA ILE A 96 19.28 11.74 -2.32
C ILE A 96 20.66 12.29 -1.97
N SER A 97 21.56 11.42 -1.57
CA SER A 97 22.88 11.79 -1.06
C SER A 97 23.91 12.16 -2.15
N SER A 98 23.55 12.04 -3.43
CA SER A 98 24.49 12.21 -4.53
C SER A 98 23.84 12.78 -5.80
N PRO A 99 24.52 13.68 -6.53
CA PRO A 99 24.09 14.14 -7.85
C PRO A 99 24.37 13.13 -8.96
N ILE A 100 25.03 12.01 -8.64
CA ILE A 100 25.41 11.00 -9.64
C ILE A 100 24.20 10.09 -9.92
N LEU A 101 23.72 10.08 -11.17
CA LEU A 101 22.53 9.37 -11.61
C LEU A 101 22.56 7.87 -11.23
N LEU A 102 23.70 7.21 -11.33
CA LEU A 102 23.85 5.79 -10.97
C LEU A 102 23.56 5.54 -9.48
N LYS A 103 24.01 6.45 -8.59
CA LYS A 103 23.73 6.36 -7.15
C LYS A 103 22.26 6.61 -6.85
N VAL A 104 21.64 7.55 -7.56
CA VAL A 104 20.20 7.82 -7.47
C VAL A 104 19.40 6.57 -7.85
N HIS A 105 19.74 5.93 -8.97
CA HIS A 105 19.07 4.69 -9.40
C HIS A 105 19.27 3.56 -8.38
N PHE A 106 20.45 3.46 -7.77
CA PHE A 106 20.73 2.47 -6.75
C PHE A 106 19.89 2.71 -5.49
N ASP A 107 19.80 3.94 -5.00
CA ASP A 107 18.97 4.32 -3.85
C ASP A 107 17.48 4.05 -4.11
N MET A 108 17.00 4.35 -5.33
CA MET A 108 15.63 4.03 -5.74
C MET A 108 15.39 2.51 -5.74
N ALA A 109 16.31 1.72 -6.28
CA ALA A 109 16.20 0.26 -6.30
C ALA A 109 16.18 -0.32 -4.88
N LEU A 110 17.04 0.17 -3.98
CA LEU A 110 17.04 -0.24 -2.58
C LEU A 110 15.74 0.12 -1.87
N THR A 111 15.18 1.29 -2.15
CA THR A 111 13.87 1.71 -1.61
C THR A 111 12.76 0.76 -2.06
N MET A 112 12.73 0.39 -3.35
CA MET A 112 11.74 -0.54 -3.87
C MET A 112 11.88 -1.95 -3.26
N ILE A 113 13.12 -2.41 -3.07
CA ILE A 113 13.39 -3.69 -2.40
C ILE A 113 12.91 -3.64 -0.94
N ALA A 114 13.23 -2.57 -0.22
CA ALA A 114 12.82 -2.40 1.17
C ALA A 114 11.29 -2.37 1.30
N ASP A 115 10.59 -1.60 0.47
CA ASP A 115 9.13 -1.54 0.43
C ASP A 115 8.50 -2.92 0.13
N THR A 116 9.10 -3.65 -0.82
CA THR A 116 8.68 -5.02 -1.13
C THR A 116 8.81 -5.94 0.08
N LEU A 117 9.92 -5.85 0.83
CA LEU A 117 10.13 -6.67 2.04
C LEU A 117 9.11 -6.32 3.13
N TYR A 118 8.80 -5.04 3.34
CA TYR A 118 7.73 -4.63 4.25
C TYR A 118 6.36 -5.17 3.82
N THR A 119 6.05 -5.09 2.55
CA THR A 119 4.80 -5.64 1.99
C THR A 119 4.72 -7.17 2.17
N MET A 120 5.81 -7.88 1.94
CA MET A 120 5.88 -9.33 2.18
C MET A 120 5.71 -9.68 3.66
N LEU A 121 6.30 -8.90 4.55
CA LEU A 121 6.12 -9.06 5.99
C LEU A 121 4.66 -8.80 6.38
N ALA A 122 4.06 -7.70 5.91
CA ALA A 122 2.67 -7.34 6.17
C ALA A 122 1.72 -8.49 5.86
N ARG A 123 1.84 -9.06 4.67
CA ARG A 123 1.00 -10.18 4.20
C ARG A 123 1.09 -11.44 5.06
N ARG A 124 2.15 -11.61 5.85
CA ARG A 124 2.31 -12.74 6.78
C ARG A 124 1.75 -12.46 8.17
N LEU A 125 1.47 -11.19 8.48
CA LEU A 125 1.04 -10.78 9.81
C LEU A 125 -0.47 -10.60 9.85
N ARG A 126 -1.17 -11.52 10.51
CA ARG A 126 -2.64 -11.49 10.61
C ARG A 126 -3.14 -10.17 11.20
N GLY A 127 -4.04 -9.49 10.46
CA GLY A 127 -4.59 -8.19 10.82
C GLY A 127 -3.71 -7.00 10.43
N PHE A 128 -2.58 -7.24 9.74
CA PHE A 128 -1.65 -6.21 9.27
C PHE A 128 -1.35 -6.33 7.77
N GLU A 129 -2.12 -7.11 7.03
CA GLU A 129 -1.88 -7.45 5.63
C GLU A 129 -1.78 -6.23 4.71
N ASP A 130 -2.53 -5.17 5.02
CA ASP A 130 -2.57 -3.91 4.27
C ASP A 130 -1.89 -2.75 5.02
N CYS A 131 -1.03 -3.04 5.99
CA CYS A 131 -0.32 -2.00 6.74
C CYS A 131 0.83 -1.41 5.95
N ASP A 132 1.03 -0.10 6.12
CA ASP A 132 2.18 0.64 5.61
C ASP A 132 3.49 0.30 6.35
N ALA A 133 4.63 0.58 5.73
CA ALA A 133 5.94 0.30 6.31
C ALA A 133 6.20 1.05 7.63
N PRO A 134 5.82 2.34 7.80
CA PRO A 134 5.96 3.04 9.07
C PRO A 134 5.28 2.34 10.25
N LYS A 135 4.08 1.82 10.03
CA LYS A 135 3.32 1.13 11.07
C LYS A 135 3.93 -0.24 11.37
N LEU A 136 4.33 -0.99 10.35
CA LEU A 136 5.03 -2.27 10.53
C LEU A 136 6.36 -2.09 11.25
N HIS A 137 7.14 -1.08 10.87
CA HIS A 137 8.39 -0.74 11.54
C HIS A 137 8.17 -0.50 13.03
N ARG A 138 7.22 0.37 13.38
CA ARG A 138 6.90 0.73 14.77
C ARG A 138 6.47 -0.48 15.60
N HIS A 139 5.65 -1.35 15.07
CA HIS A 139 5.05 -2.44 15.83
C HIS A 139 5.92 -3.70 15.90
N PHE A 140 6.69 -3.99 14.84
CA PHE A 140 7.37 -5.28 14.71
C PHE A 140 8.89 -5.17 14.63
N ILE A 141 9.43 -4.11 14.01
CA ILE A 141 10.87 -3.99 13.75
C ILE A 141 11.55 -3.08 14.78
N HIS A 142 10.98 -1.89 15.03
CA HIS A 142 11.54 -0.96 16.01
C HIS A 142 11.41 -1.51 17.43
N GLY A 143 12.53 -1.92 17.99
CA GLY A 143 12.53 -2.38 19.38
C GLY A 143 13.77 -3.15 19.77
N LYS A 144 13.89 -3.36 21.09
CA LYS A 144 15.02 -4.08 21.69
C LYS A 144 14.84 -5.59 21.51
N ALA A 145 15.91 -6.29 21.21
CA ALA A 145 16.01 -7.73 21.30
C ALA A 145 17.39 -8.09 21.86
N THR A 146 17.49 -9.21 22.58
CA THR A 146 18.77 -9.74 23.00
C THR A 146 19.25 -10.75 21.98
N VAL A 147 20.46 -10.52 21.45
CA VAL A 147 21.11 -11.45 20.54
C VAL A 147 22.09 -12.30 21.31
N ARG A 148 21.98 -13.61 21.24
CA ARG A 148 22.94 -14.55 21.82
C ARG A 148 23.55 -15.40 20.72
N VAL A 149 24.86 -15.39 20.65
CA VAL A 149 25.63 -16.20 19.69
C VAL A 149 26.38 -17.28 20.46
N SER A 150 26.16 -18.52 20.09
CA SER A 150 26.86 -19.67 20.69
C SER A 150 27.27 -20.64 19.59
N GLY A 151 28.55 -20.65 19.25
CA GLY A 151 29.05 -21.41 18.11
C GLY A 151 28.32 -21.06 16.81
N LYS A 152 27.68 -22.06 16.19
CA LYS A 152 26.88 -21.89 14.96
C LYS A 152 25.38 -21.63 15.24
N HIS A 153 25.03 -21.15 16.42
CA HIS A 153 23.65 -20.82 16.78
C HIS A 153 23.52 -19.35 17.14
N VAL A 154 22.58 -18.68 16.53
CA VAL A 154 22.18 -17.31 16.84
C VAL A 154 20.74 -17.34 17.33
N SER A 155 20.51 -16.90 18.56
CA SER A 155 19.15 -16.75 19.10
C SER A 155 18.79 -15.29 19.32
N LEU A 156 17.64 -14.88 18.80
CA LEU A 156 17.04 -13.57 19.03
C LEU A 156 15.94 -13.72 20.07
N GLN A 157 16.14 -13.09 21.24
CA GLN A 157 15.14 -13.09 22.31
C GLN A 157 14.43 -11.73 22.34
N PHE A 158 13.14 -11.74 22.05
CA PHE A 158 12.28 -10.57 22.12
C PHE A 158 11.65 -10.45 23.51
N PRO A 159 11.71 -9.28 24.15
CA PRO A 159 11.00 -9.04 25.40
C PRO A 159 9.49 -9.09 25.17
N ARG A 160 8.72 -9.22 26.24
CA ARG A 160 7.25 -9.25 26.17
C ARG A 160 6.69 -8.00 25.50
N ARG A 161 5.93 -8.20 24.42
CA ARG A 161 5.29 -7.15 23.61
C ARG A 161 3.90 -7.60 23.20
N ALA A 162 2.99 -6.64 23.02
CA ALA A 162 1.60 -6.89 22.62
C ALA A 162 1.49 -7.63 21.28
N HIS A 163 2.45 -7.44 20.36
CA HIS A 163 2.44 -8.04 19.02
C HIS A 163 3.22 -9.37 18.91
N ASN A 164 3.88 -9.84 19.99
CA ASN A 164 4.58 -11.12 19.96
C ASN A 164 3.67 -12.31 19.58
N PRO A 165 2.41 -12.41 20.04
CA PRO A 165 1.53 -13.50 19.62
C PRO A 165 1.32 -13.57 18.11
N ILE A 166 1.27 -12.42 17.42
CA ILE A 166 1.13 -12.35 15.96
C ILE A 166 2.38 -12.91 15.28
N LEU A 167 3.57 -12.51 15.72
CA LEU A 167 4.84 -13.01 15.21
C LEU A 167 5.02 -14.52 15.44
N ARG A 168 4.55 -15.04 16.58
CA ARG A 168 4.58 -16.48 16.89
C ARG A 168 3.67 -17.30 15.98
N ALA A 169 2.55 -16.71 15.56
CA ALA A 169 1.57 -17.40 14.73
C ALA A 169 1.99 -17.48 13.24
N VAL A 170 3.03 -16.76 12.84
CA VAL A 170 3.52 -16.79 11.46
C VAL A 170 4.32 -18.05 11.22
N ASP A 171 4.03 -18.72 10.11
CA ASP A 171 4.89 -19.78 9.59
C ASP A 171 6.15 -19.20 8.95
N TRP A 172 7.29 -19.41 9.62
CA TRP A 172 8.62 -18.99 9.18
C TRP A 172 9.40 -20.10 8.46
N SER A 173 8.80 -21.24 8.17
CA SER A 173 9.48 -22.40 7.57
C SER A 173 10.10 -22.13 6.21
N ASN A 174 9.52 -21.18 5.47
CA ASN A 174 10.01 -20.76 4.14
C ASN A 174 11.18 -19.76 4.19
N LEU A 175 11.61 -19.35 5.39
CA LEU A 175 12.79 -18.50 5.52
C LEU A 175 14.06 -19.35 5.57
N PRO A 176 15.20 -18.82 5.06
CA PRO A 176 16.48 -19.50 5.22
C PRO A 176 16.76 -19.74 6.70
N SER A 177 16.89 -21.00 7.09
CA SER A 177 17.22 -21.37 8.46
C SER A 177 18.67 -21.07 8.84
N LYS A 178 19.52 -20.75 7.84
CA LYS A 178 20.93 -20.45 8.01
C LYS A 178 21.23 -19.03 7.61
N LEU A 179 21.98 -18.33 8.45
CA LEU A 179 22.45 -16.97 8.17
C LEU A 179 23.64 -16.99 7.23
N LEU A 180 23.76 -15.94 6.40
CA LEU A 180 24.93 -15.70 5.57
C LEU A 180 26.15 -15.30 6.45
N ALA A 181 25.92 -14.58 7.54
CA ALA A 181 26.94 -14.18 8.51
C ALA A 181 26.40 -14.27 9.94
N PRO A 182 27.04 -15.01 10.86
CA PRO A 182 28.15 -15.92 10.62
C PRO A 182 27.74 -17.12 9.74
N ALA A 183 28.60 -17.48 8.79
CA ALA A 183 28.28 -18.46 7.73
C ALA A 183 27.73 -19.78 8.30
N GLY A 184 26.55 -20.16 7.84
CA GLY A 184 25.89 -21.40 8.22
C GLY A 184 25.32 -21.42 9.64
N ALA A 185 25.27 -20.29 10.36
CA ALA A 185 24.66 -20.24 11.68
C ALA A 185 23.14 -20.42 11.61
N LYS A 186 22.62 -21.27 12.50
CA LYS A 186 21.16 -21.48 12.65
C LYS A 186 20.53 -20.34 13.44
N LEU A 187 19.53 -19.71 12.86
CA LEU A 187 18.75 -18.63 13.50
C LEU A 187 17.54 -19.21 14.25
N THR A 188 17.34 -18.77 15.49
CA THR A 188 16.15 -19.11 16.28
C THR A 188 15.55 -17.85 16.92
N PHE A 189 14.23 -17.77 16.92
CA PHE A 189 13.47 -16.70 17.58
C PHE A 189 12.89 -17.19 18.90
N ARG A 190 13.05 -16.40 19.97
CA ARG A 190 12.44 -16.63 21.27
C ARG A 190 11.63 -15.40 21.68
N PHE A 191 10.41 -15.64 22.11
CA PHE A 191 9.50 -14.59 22.57
C PHE A 191 9.20 -14.82 24.06
N SER A 192 9.41 -13.81 24.86
CA SER A 192 9.07 -13.84 26.29
C SER A 192 7.60 -13.53 26.51
#